data_65c721220ab25ef17e8e0c82d1c9ad62
#
_entry.id   65c721220ab25ef17e8e0c82d1c9ad62
#
_cell.length_a   1.000
_cell.length_b   1.000
_cell.length_c   1.000
_cell.angle_alpha   90.00
_cell.angle_beta   90.00
_cell.angle_gamma   90.00
#
_symmetry.space_group_name_H-M   'P 1'
#
loop_
_entity.id
_entity.type
_entity.pdbx_description
1 polymer ?
#
loop_
_entity_poly.entity_id
_entity_poly.type
_entity_poly.pdbx_seq_one_letter_code
_entity_poly.pdbx_strand_id
1 'polypeptide(L)'
;MAIDSMRDNGFLSAAHALAELIDNSIQAGATSVELIAFEQARKTQKGKTVKEIEKIGVLDNGCGMGPETLHMALEFGASKNREDAKGIGKFGMGLPNSSISQAQRVDVWSWTDLDSIHHTYLDIEEIKRGELETIPIPERTKIPKDILSVFKDSFPEHGTLVLWSKIDRCRWKTGKSIHQHTDKIVGRMYRSFLNEGKVNIRYKSAEKKGSLYIISKEELFLPNDPLYIMKDTSLPALPKEFKGEAMFELVDDCKYEFGIPDEHGNEQKVRITGTALKKPILQAIRQTTNKSAGNTPWGKHALSNLGLSVVRSGREIALLPEFYKEIGKDRGWARFYSIQIDFDPSLDTIFGVTNNKQHAVNLIPSRVIDDAEAAGYDSEQDYRSELLANGDLKLQIYEIINHVRLVESKLIKIMQGYNFSGGLSDDKSSGEKENTTPTNVKKINEKEEEREDIVPTADTTITKGEVEEVLEGIGADGAKEKAKTIVEDGLKVWIEEVPIATSAFFDVSTKKGLTLLQINANHVFTTEILNNVPEDKREAIEICLAGWARMERECTSEKRLMQLQMARKDWGQLLEDYLEKSSNNLQE
;
A
#
# COMPACT_ATOMS: atom_id res chain seq x y z
N MET A 1 8.20 -27.05 -17.72
CA MET A 1 7.75 -25.84 -18.48
C MET A 1 6.35 -25.37 -18.07
N ALA A 2 5.27 -26.15 -18.15
CA ALA A 2 3.93 -25.65 -17.77
C ALA A 2 3.84 -25.19 -16.31
N ILE A 3 4.35 -25.98 -15.36
CA ILE A 3 4.29 -25.65 -13.93
C ILE A 3 5.15 -24.42 -13.57
N ASP A 4 6.25 -24.17 -14.27
CA ASP A 4 7.05 -22.95 -14.03
C ASP A 4 6.31 -21.72 -14.52
N SER A 5 5.62 -21.79 -15.68
CA SER A 5 4.76 -20.72 -16.17
C SER A 5 3.59 -20.44 -15.23
N MET A 6 2.97 -21.47 -14.62
CA MET A 6 1.95 -21.29 -13.61
C MET A 6 2.47 -20.61 -12.35
N ARG A 7 3.70 -20.90 -11.92
CA ARG A 7 4.37 -20.23 -10.81
C ARG A 7 4.67 -18.76 -11.10
N ASP A 8 4.95 -18.42 -12.37
CA ASP A 8 5.30 -17.06 -12.79
C ASP A 8 4.08 -16.15 -12.95
N ASN A 9 2.90 -16.71 -13.23
CA ASN A 9 1.60 -16.01 -13.21
C ASN A 9 1.11 -15.73 -11.79
N GLY A 10 2.02 -15.28 -10.94
CA GLY A 10 1.94 -15.25 -9.51
C GLY A 10 0.96 -14.27 -8.90
N PHE A 11 0.83 -14.41 -7.61
CA PHE A 11 0.13 -13.48 -6.73
C PHE A 11 1.00 -12.24 -6.49
N LEU A 12 0.38 -11.07 -6.28
CA LEU A 12 1.05 -9.79 -6.00
C LEU A 12 2.05 -9.89 -4.84
N SER A 13 1.73 -10.71 -3.85
CA SER A 13 2.62 -10.99 -2.70
C SER A 13 2.20 -12.28 -2.00
N ALA A 14 3.04 -12.77 -1.08
CA ALA A 14 2.69 -13.91 -0.23
C ALA A 14 1.42 -13.67 0.61
N ALA A 15 1.11 -12.40 0.99
CA ALA A 15 -0.14 -12.08 1.67
C ALA A 15 -1.38 -12.36 0.81
N HIS A 16 -1.29 -12.07 -0.49
CA HIS A 16 -2.37 -12.36 -1.43
C HIS A 16 -2.51 -13.88 -1.70
N ALA A 17 -1.39 -14.59 -1.75
CA ALA A 17 -1.42 -16.05 -1.86
C ALA A 17 -2.03 -16.71 -0.61
N LEU A 18 -1.73 -16.19 0.58
CA LEU A 18 -2.35 -16.62 1.84
C LEU A 18 -3.83 -16.24 1.91
N ALA A 19 -4.22 -15.09 1.36
CA ALA A 19 -5.62 -14.69 1.28
C ALA A 19 -6.47 -15.69 0.48
N GLU A 20 -5.92 -16.33 -0.56
CA GLU A 20 -6.66 -17.37 -1.30
C GLU A 20 -6.94 -18.60 -0.41
N LEU A 21 -6.03 -18.96 0.49
CA LEU A 21 -6.28 -20.04 1.46
C LEU A 21 -7.35 -19.62 2.49
N ILE A 22 -7.32 -18.36 2.94
CA ILE A 22 -8.35 -17.81 3.84
C ILE A 22 -9.71 -17.76 3.14
N ASP A 23 -9.76 -17.36 1.85
CA ASP A 23 -10.99 -17.40 1.06
C ASP A 23 -11.61 -18.81 1.04
N ASN A 24 -10.78 -19.85 0.81
CA ASN A 24 -11.23 -21.24 0.81
C ASN A 24 -11.75 -21.68 2.18
N SER A 25 -11.09 -21.23 3.26
CA SER A 25 -11.53 -21.49 4.63
C SER A 25 -12.89 -20.86 4.92
N ILE A 26 -13.09 -19.58 4.54
CA ILE A 26 -14.38 -18.88 4.71
C ILE A 26 -15.48 -19.56 3.88
N GLN A 27 -15.19 -20.01 2.67
CA GLN A 27 -16.13 -20.76 1.83
C GLN A 27 -16.52 -22.10 2.43
N ALA A 28 -15.58 -22.76 3.12
CA ALA A 28 -15.84 -23.99 3.86
C ALA A 28 -16.64 -23.75 5.17
N GLY A 29 -17.09 -22.50 5.41
CA GLY A 29 -17.84 -22.13 6.60
C GLY A 29 -16.99 -22.01 7.86
N ALA A 30 -15.68 -21.82 7.73
CA ALA A 30 -14.81 -21.64 8.88
C ALA A 30 -15.16 -20.38 9.67
N THR A 31 -15.20 -20.49 10.99
CA THR A 31 -15.31 -19.39 11.95
C THR A 31 -13.97 -19.04 12.60
N SER A 32 -12.96 -19.89 12.42
CA SER A 32 -11.59 -19.70 12.90
C SER A 32 -10.60 -20.12 11.84
N VAL A 33 -9.64 -19.21 11.53
CA VAL A 33 -8.52 -19.47 10.64
C VAL A 33 -7.23 -19.09 11.33
N GLU A 34 -6.26 -20.00 11.37
CA GLU A 34 -4.94 -19.76 11.97
C GLU A 34 -3.87 -19.76 10.88
N LEU A 35 -3.16 -18.64 10.75
CA LEU A 35 -2.00 -18.48 9.88
C LEU A 35 -0.73 -18.66 10.72
N ILE A 36 0.10 -19.66 10.40
CA ILE A 36 1.24 -20.02 11.22
C ILE A 36 2.53 -19.90 10.42
N ALA A 37 3.51 -19.18 10.95
CA ALA A 37 4.88 -19.14 10.48
C ALA A 37 5.76 -20.03 11.36
N PHE A 38 6.30 -21.12 10.82
CA PHE A 38 7.24 -22.01 11.48
C PHE A 38 8.66 -21.55 11.21
N GLU A 39 9.41 -21.24 12.25
CA GLU A 39 10.75 -20.67 12.17
C GLU A 39 11.79 -21.64 12.72
N GLN A 40 12.95 -21.67 12.09
CA GLN A 40 14.15 -22.35 12.58
C GLN A 40 15.32 -21.38 12.75
N ALA A 41 16.27 -21.76 13.60
CA ALA A 41 17.52 -21.02 13.74
C ALA A 41 18.49 -21.38 12.59
N ARG A 42 19.04 -20.38 11.91
CA ARG A 42 20.07 -20.54 10.88
C ARG A 42 21.30 -19.71 11.24
N LYS A 43 22.49 -20.26 11.00
CA LYS A 43 23.74 -19.50 11.12
C LYS A 43 24.02 -18.78 9.81
N THR A 44 24.27 -17.47 9.88
CA THR A 44 24.76 -16.69 8.75
C THR A 44 26.21 -17.02 8.42
N GLN A 45 26.69 -16.61 7.26
CA GLN A 45 28.11 -16.77 6.88
C GLN A 45 29.08 -16.12 7.90
N LYS A 46 28.64 -15.07 8.60
CA LYS A 46 29.41 -14.40 9.66
C LYS A 46 29.21 -15.05 11.07
N GLY A 47 28.62 -16.25 11.13
CA GLY A 47 28.41 -16.99 12.39
C GLY A 47 27.25 -16.50 13.27
N LYS A 48 26.54 -15.43 12.91
CA LYS A 48 25.38 -14.92 13.66
C LYS A 48 24.18 -15.85 13.49
N THR A 49 23.52 -16.21 14.58
CA THR A 49 22.25 -16.96 14.56
C THR A 49 21.10 -16.01 14.22
N VAL A 50 20.33 -16.34 13.19
CA VAL A 50 19.12 -15.63 12.75
C VAL A 50 17.96 -16.61 12.65
N LYS A 51 16.72 -16.11 12.74
CA LYS A 51 15.52 -16.89 12.46
C LYS A 51 15.24 -16.88 10.97
N GLU A 52 14.78 -17.99 10.47
CA GLU A 52 14.36 -18.15 9.08
C GLU A 52 13.09 -19.01 9.02
N ILE A 53 12.17 -18.65 8.13
CA ILE A 53 10.96 -19.44 7.87
C ILE A 53 11.34 -20.79 7.29
N GLU A 54 10.87 -21.85 7.92
CA GLU A 54 10.97 -23.23 7.44
C GLU A 54 9.69 -23.66 6.72
N LYS A 55 8.51 -23.33 7.30
CA LYS A 55 7.19 -23.66 6.74
C LYS A 55 6.18 -22.55 7.04
N ILE A 56 5.12 -22.50 6.24
CA ILE A 56 3.94 -21.66 6.50
C ILE A 56 2.71 -22.54 6.46
N GLY A 57 1.86 -22.43 7.47
CA GLY A 57 0.61 -23.19 7.58
C GLY A 57 -0.62 -22.32 7.65
N VAL A 58 -1.73 -22.80 7.13
CA VAL A 58 -3.07 -22.26 7.34
C VAL A 58 -3.96 -23.40 7.82
N LEU A 59 -4.49 -23.27 9.03
CA LEU A 59 -5.44 -24.18 9.63
C LEU A 59 -6.81 -23.51 9.74
N ASP A 60 -7.86 -24.19 9.34
CA ASP A 60 -9.24 -23.75 9.52
C ASP A 60 -10.10 -24.82 10.26
N ASN A 61 -11.24 -24.37 10.75
CA ASN A 61 -12.29 -25.20 11.32
C ASN A 61 -13.51 -25.30 10.40
N GLY A 62 -13.32 -25.21 9.08
CA GLY A 62 -14.38 -25.40 8.09
C GLY A 62 -14.91 -26.83 8.03
N CYS A 63 -15.84 -27.11 7.13
CA CYS A 63 -16.49 -28.43 7.05
C CYS A 63 -15.53 -29.58 6.69
N GLY A 64 -14.29 -29.29 6.29
CA GLY A 64 -13.33 -30.29 5.80
C GLY A 64 -13.70 -30.88 4.44
N MET A 65 -12.85 -31.76 3.96
CA MET A 65 -13.02 -32.46 2.66
C MET A 65 -12.88 -33.97 2.84
N GLY A 66 -13.76 -34.71 2.22
CA GLY A 66 -13.58 -36.16 2.01
C GLY A 66 -12.47 -36.43 0.98
N PRO A 67 -11.98 -37.69 0.87
CA PRO A 67 -10.82 -38.01 0.04
C PRO A 67 -10.98 -37.62 -1.45
N GLU A 68 -12.15 -37.82 -2.04
CA GLU A 68 -12.39 -37.42 -3.45
C GLU A 68 -12.29 -35.89 -3.65
N THR A 69 -12.89 -35.11 -2.76
CA THR A 69 -12.86 -33.66 -2.82
C THR A 69 -11.45 -33.15 -2.56
N LEU A 70 -10.74 -33.75 -1.61
CA LEU A 70 -9.34 -33.39 -1.28
C LEU A 70 -8.41 -33.69 -2.47
N HIS A 71 -8.60 -34.81 -3.18
CA HIS A 71 -7.82 -35.13 -4.38
C HIS A 71 -7.99 -34.05 -5.45
N MET A 72 -9.23 -33.69 -5.77
CA MET A 72 -9.54 -32.64 -6.75
C MET A 72 -9.08 -31.24 -6.32
N ALA A 73 -8.97 -30.98 -5.03
CA ALA A 73 -8.58 -29.65 -4.52
C ALA A 73 -7.14 -29.24 -4.89
N LEU A 74 -6.26 -30.20 -5.18
CA LEU A 74 -4.90 -29.95 -5.67
C LEU A 74 -4.75 -30.12 -7.19
N GLU A 75 -5.77 -30.64 -7.89
CA GLU A 75 -5.76 -30.71 -9.35
C GLU A 75 -5.98 -29.35 -9.99
N PHE A 76 -5.20 -29.06 -11.04
CA PHE A 76 -5.35 -27.81 -11.78
C PHE A 76 -6.59 -27.85 -12.68
N GLY A 77 -7.58 -26.99 -12.37
CA GLY A 77 -8.79 -26.84 -13.19
C GLY A 77 -9.94 -27.80 -12.85
N ALA A 78 -9.82 -28.67 -11.85
CA ALA A 78 -10.90 -29.50 -11.36
C ALA A 78 -11.77 -28.70 -10.36
N SER A 79 -12.95 -28.24 -10.78
CA SER A 79 -13.91 -27.58 -9.89
C SER A 79 -15.31 -28.11 -10.10
N LYS A 80 -15.94 -28.59 -9.02
CA LYS A 80 -17.39 -28.89 -8.98
C LYS A 80 -18.24 -27.60 -8.88
N ASN A 81 -17.64 -26.46 -8.52
CA ASN A 81 -18.33 -25.20 -8.19
C ASN A 81 -18.41 -24.21 -9.37
N ARG A 82 -18.23 -24.66 -10.62
CA ARG A 82 -18.33 -23.77 -11.80
C ARG A 82 -19.71 -23.13 -11.95
N GLU A 83 -20.76 -23.72 -11.36
CA GLU A 83 -22.13 -23.22 -11.45
C GLU A 83 -22.58 -22.40 -10.24
N ASP A 84 -21.76 -22.27 -9.17
CA ASP A 84 -22.11 -21.44 -8.01
C ASP A 84 -21.77 -19.97 -8.29
N ALA A 85 -22.74 -19.26 -8.87
CA ALA A 85 -22.64 -17.84 -9.24
C ALA A 85 -22.47 -16.91 -8.02
N LYS A 86 -22.69 -17.37 -6.79
CA LYS A 86 -22.67 -16.56 -5.56
C LYS A 86 -21.44 -16.78 -4.68
N GLY A 87 -20.65 -17.83 -4.92
CA GLY A 87 -19.49 -18.19 -4.12
C GLY A 87 -18.28 -17.26 -4.31
N ILE A 88 -17.43 -17.15 -3.28
CA ILE A 88 -16.15 -16.45 -3.35
C ILE A 88 -15.19 -17.16 -4.32
N GLY A 89 -15.29 -18.49 -4.53
CA GLY A 89 -14.45 -19.33 -5.41
C GLY A 89 -15.14 -19.88 -6.65
N LYS A 90 -14.71 -19.44 -7.83
CA LYS A 90 -15.33 -19.81 -9.12
C LYS A 90 -14.48 -20.81 -9.96
N PHE A 91 -13.18 -20.95 -9.73
CA PHE A 91 -12.27 -21.47 -10.75
C PHE A 91 -11.53 -22.78 -10.41
N GLY A 92 -11.56 -23.27 -9.16
CA GLY A 92 -10.92 -24.54 -8.76
C GLY A 92 -9.39 -24.61 -8.93
N MET A 93 -8.72 -23.44 -9.00
CA MET A 93 -7.27 -23.34 -9.18
C MET A 93 -6.58 -22.56 -8.05
N GLY A 94 -7.34 -22.03 -7.10
CA GLY A 94 -6.84 -21.12 -6.08
C GLY A 94 -5.80 -21.76 -5.17
N LEU A 95 -6.10 -22.92 -4.58
CA LEU A 95 -5.23 -23.60 -3.64
C LEU A 95 -3.90 -24.06 -4.27
N PRO A 96 -3.86 -24.79 -5.41
CA PRO A 96 -2.60 -25.17 -6.00
C PRO A 96 -1.80 -23.97 -6.49
N ASN A 97 -2.40 -23.00 -7.20
CA ASN A 97 -1.70 -21.84 -7.74
C ASN A 97 -1.11 -20.93 -6.65
N SER A 98 -1.89 -20.64 -5.61
CA SER A 98 -1.40 -19.82 -4.48
C SER A 98 -0.19 -20.48 -3.81
N SER A 99 -0.28 -21.79 -3.59
CA SER A 99 0.74 -22.57 -2.90
C SER A 99 2.04 -22.65 -3.71
N ILE A 100 1.98 -23.04 -4.99
CA ILE A 100 3.19 -23.17 -5.81
C ILE A 100 3.83 -21.82 -6.16
N SER A 101 3.07 -20.72 -6.07
CA SER A 101 3.61 -19.37 -6.26
C SER A 101 4.63 -18.98 -5.18
N GLN A 102 4.59 -19.61 -4.00
CA GLN A 102 5.41 -19.28 -2.84
C GLN A 102 6.37 -20.39 -2.41
N ALA A 103 6.00 -21.66 -2.64
CA ALA A 103 6.72 -22.84 -2.17
C ALA A 103 6.82 -23.91 -3.24
N GLN A 104 7.80 -24.81 -3.09
CA GLN A 104 7.96 -25.95 -4.00
C GLN A 104 7.13 -27.14 -3.56
N ARG A 105 6.69 -27.18 -2.29
CA ARG A 105 5.86 -28.25 -1.78
C ARG A 105 4.69 -27.72 -0.96
N VAL A 106 3.50 -28.26 -1.23
CA VAL A 106 2.30 -28.09 -0.43
C VAL A 106 1.77 -29.44 0.02
N ASP A 107 1.57 -29.58 1.32
CA ASP A 107 0.90 -30.73 1.94
C ASP A 107 -0.47 -30.27 2.43
N VAL A 108 -1.50 -31.07 2.23
CA VAL A 108 -2.88 -30.76 2.66
C VAL A 108 -3.45 -31.93 3.46
N TRP A 109 -3.81 -31.67 4.70
CA TRP A 109 -4.63 -32.57 5.53
C TRP A 109 -6.03 -32.00 5.63
N SER A 110 -7.03 -32.86 5.42
CA SER A 110 -8.42 -32.45 5.61
C SER A 110 -9.23 -33.57 6.26
N TRP A 111 -10.22 -33.20 7.06
CA TRP A 111 -11.05 -34.14 7.81
C TRP A 111 -12.44 -33.58 8.08
N THR A 112 -13.43 -34.44 8.02
CA THR A 112 -14.82 -34.19 8.41
C THR A 112 -15.08 -34.65 9.85
N ASP A 113 -14.21 -35.51 10.39
CA ASP A 113 -14.14 -35.98 11.75
C ASP A 113 -12.70 -36.39 12.09
N LEU A 114 -12.32 -36.37 13.38
CA LEU A 114 -10.95 -36.64 13.85
C LEU A 114 -10.42 -38.04 13.53
N ASP A 115 -11.32 -38.99 13.26
CA ASP A 115 -10.92 -40.33 12.90
C ASP A 115 -10.67 -40.49 11.40
N SER A 116 -10.98 -39.50 10.57
CA SER A 116 -10.88 -39.54 9.10
C SER A 116 -9.96 -38.49 8.50
N ILE A 117 -8.82 -38.25 9.11
CA ILE A 117 -7.82 -37.31 8.58
C ILE A 117 -7.16 -37.92 7.33
N HIS A 118 -7.35 -37.29 6.17
CA HIS A 118 -6.71 -37.66 4.91
C HIS A 118 -5.68 -36.64 4.50
N HIS A 119 -4.64 -37.10 3.82
CA HIS A 119 -3.50 -36.28 3.36
C HIS A 119 -3.22 -36.53 1.89
N THR A 120 -2.92 -35.48 1.17
CA THR A 120 -2.29 -35.52 -0.15
C THR A 120 -1.35 -34.33 -0.29
N TYR A 121 -0.56 -34.29 -1.36
CA TYR A 121 0.45 -33.24 -1.56
C TYR A 121 0.74 -32.98 -3.04
N LEU A 122 1.41 -31.87 -3.29
CA LEU A 122 2.03 -31.53 -4.56
C LEU A 122 3.48 -31.11 -4.30
N ASP A 123 4.44 -31.72 -5.00
CA ASP A 123 5.87 -31.37 -4.93
C ASP A 123 6.42 -31.11 -6.33
N ILE A 124 6.88 -29.88 -6.56
CA ILE A 124 7.35 -29.43 -7.88
C ILE A 124 8.63 -30.13 -8.31
N GLU A 125 9.51 -30.47 -7.36
CA GLU A 125 10.75 -31.19 -7.69
C GLU A 125 10.44 -32.63 -8.12
N GLU A 126 9.51 -33.32 -7.46
CA GLU A 126 9.07 -34.65 -7.85
C GLU A 126 8.39 -34.64 -9.24
N ILE A 127 7.56 -33.60 -9.52
CA ILE A 127 6.97 -33.42 -10.85
C ILE A 127 8.05 -33.20 -11.93
N LYS A 128 9.05 -32.37 -11.66
CA LYS A 128 10.15 -32.07 -12.60
C LYS A 128 11.02 -33.30 -12.88
N ARG A 129 11.16 -34.20 -11.91
CA ARG A 129 11.90 -35.49 -12.08
C ARG A 129 11.06 -36.59 -12.71
N GLY A 130 9.76 -36.34 -12.95
CA GLY A 130 8.82 -37.34 -13.46
C GLY A 130 8.46 -38.43 -12.43
N GLU A 131 8.68 -38.16 -11.15
CA GLU A 131 8.33 -39.06 -10.03
C GLU A 131 6.86 -38.88 -9.61
N LEU A 132 6.28 -37.70 -9.88
CA LEU A 132 4.90 -37.34 -9.59
C LEU A 132 4.20 -36.93 -10.90
N GLU A 133 3.46 -37.83 -11.53
CA GLU A 133 2.70 -37.56 -12.76
C GLU A 133 1.27 -37.08 -12.48
N THR A 134 0.68 -37.51 -11.37
CA THR A 134 -0.66 -37.13 -10.92
C THR A 134 -0.64 -36.83 -9.42
N ILE A 135 -1.60 -36.06 -8.95
CA ILE A 135 -1.76 -35.82 -7.51
C ILE A 135 -1.99 -37.16 -6.80
N PRO A 136 -1.25 -37.47 -5.73
CA PRO A 136 -1.40 -38.71 -4.99
C PRO A 136 -2.85 -38.89 -4.46
N ILE A 137 -3.36 -40.10 -4.56
CA ILE A 137 -4.66 -40.44 -3.96
C ILE A 137 -4.56 -40.15 -2.45
N PRO A 138 -5.51 -39.40 -1.87
CA PRO A 138 -5.50 -39.09 -0.46
C PRO A 138 -5.49 -40.33 0.45
N GLU A 139 -4.49 -40.43 1.30
CA GLU A 139 -4.33 -41.51 2.25
C GLU A 139 -4.64 -41.07 3.67
N ARG A 140 -5.17 -41.99 4.49
CA ARG A 140 -5.43 -41.73 5.90
C ARG A 140 -4.11 -41.61 6.66
N THR A 141 -3.71 -40.39 7.01
CA THR A 141 -2.40 -40.09 7.57
C THR A 141 -2.49 -39.05 8.69
N LYS A 142 -1.82 -39.33 9.82
CA LYS A 142 -1.78 -38.39 10.93
C LYS A 142 -0.94 -37.15 10.59
N ILE A 143 -1.38 -36.00 11.07
CA ILE A 143 -0.58 -34.78 11.02
C ILE A 143 0.72 -34.98 11.83
N PRO A 144 1.90 -34.55 11.32
CA PRO A 144 3.17 -34.70 12.01
C PRO A 144 3.12 -34.09 13.42
N LYS A 145 3.73 -34.76 14.40
CA LYS A 145 3.66 -34.39 15.81
C LYS A 145 4.27 -33.00 16.09
N ASP A 146 5.30 -32.61 15.35
CA ASP A 146 5.92 -31.30 15.43
C ASP A 146 4.96 -30.20 15.00
N ILE A 147 4.20 -30.41 13.93
CA ILE A 147 3.17 -29.48 13.46
C ILE A 147 1.98 -29.45 14.43
N LEU A 148 1.51 -30.63 14.84
CA LEU A 148 0.38 -30.74 15.78
C LEU A 148 0.68 -30.06 17.14
N SER A 149 1.95 -29.96 17.55
CA SER A 149 2.33 -29.35 18.82
C SER A 149 1.89 -27.88 18.95
N VAL A 150 1.71 -27.16 17.82
CA VAL A 150 1.30 -25.75 17.79
C VAL A 150 -0.21 -25.56 17.99
N PHE A 151 -1.00 -26.63 17.82
CA PHE A 151 -2.46 -26.59 17.86
C PHE A 151 -3.08 -27.26 19.09
N LYS A 152 -2.30 -27.61 20.10
CA LYS A 152 -2.76 -28.45 21.23
C LYS A 152 -4.09 -28.01 21.85
N ASP A 153 -4.33 -26.68 21.91
CA ASP A 153 -5.50 -26.12 22.57
C ASP A 153 -6.58 -25.63 21.57
N SER A 154 -6.32 -25.73 20.27
CA SER A 154 -7.19 -25.17 19.20
C SER A 154 -7.42 -26.11 18.02
N PHE A 155 -7.06 -27.40 18.14
CA PHE A 155 -7.24 -28.34 17.03
C PHE A 155 -8.73 -28.65 16.84
N PRO A 156 -9.30 -28.36 15.64
CA PRO A 156 -10.75 -28.45 15.43
C PRO A 156 -11.22 -29.89 15.18
N GLU A 157 -12.50 -30.17 15.45
CA GLU A 157 -13.13 -31.47 15.21
C GLU A 157 -13.24 -31.81 13.71
N HIS A 158 -13.35 -30.81 12.86
CA HIS A 158 -13.31 -30.87 11.40
C HIS A 158 -12.55 -29.69 10.86
N GLY A 159 -11.99 -29.78 9.64
CA GLY A 159 -11.26 -28.67 9.05
C GLY A 159 -10.23 -29.07 8.01
N THR A 160 -9.37 -28.12 7.67
CA THR A 160 -8.28 -28.30 6.71
C THR A 160 -7.02 -27.62 7.21
N LEU A 161 -5.89 -28.33 7.07
CA LEU A 161 -4.54 -27.78 7.26
C LEU A 161 -3.81 -27.80 5.93
N VAL A 162 -3.45 -26.62 5.43
CA VAL A 162 -2.55 -26.44 4.28
C VAL A 162 -1.17 -26.05 4.82
N LEU A 163 -0.13 -26.75 4.41
CA LEU A 163 1.24 -26.52 4.86
C LEU A 163 2.18 -26.32 3.66
N TRP A 164 2.78 -25.17 3.53
CA TRP A 164 3.84 -24.87 2.58
C TRP A 164 5.21 -25.19 3.18
N SER A 165 5.99 -25.95 2.45
CA SER A 165 7.38 -26.26 2.79
C SER A 165 8.29 -26.06 1.55
N LYS A 166 9.62 -26.14 1.71
CA LYS A 166 10.58 -25.78 0.66
C LYS A 166 10.26 -24.39 0.08
N ILE A 167 10.13 -23.39 0.95
CA ILE A 167 9.73 -22.03 0.58
C ILE A 167 10.87 -21.35 -0.16
N ASP A 168 10.67 -21.03 -1.44
CA ASP A 168 11.71 -20.46 -2.32
C ASP A 168 11.38 -19.05 -2.85
N ARG A 169 10.12 -18.71 -3.03
CA ARG A 169 9.67 -17.44 -3.63
C ARG A 169 9.11 -16.42 -2.64
N CYS A 170 8.83 -16.81 -1.39
CA CYS A 170 8.39 -15.86 -0.37
C CYS A 170 9.53 -14.87 -0.04
N ARG A 171 9.26 -13.57 -0.24
CA ARG A 171 10.24 -12.50 0.04
C ARG A 171 10.53 -12.33 1.52
N TRP A 172 9.58 -12.63 2.38
CA TRP A 172 9.66 -12.43 3.82
C TRP A 172 10.25 -13.66 4.49
N LYS A 173 11.40 -13.48 5.12
CA LYS A 173 12.23 -14.58 5.63
C LYS A 173 12.03 -14.85 7.13
N THR A 174 11.20 -14.07 7.83
CA THR A 174 10.92 -14.24 9.25
C THR A 174 9.43 -14.16 9.54
N GLY A 175 8.97 -14.81 10.62
CA GLY A 175 7.59 -14.72 11.07
C GLY A 175 7.17 -13.27 11.33
N LYS A 176 8.08 -12.49 11.96
CA LYS A 176 7.82 -11.05 12.17
C LYS A 176 7.52 -10.31 10.87
N SER A 177 8.32 -10.52 9.81
CA SER A 177 8.08 -9.82 8.54
C SER A 177 6.84 -10.34 7.80
N ILE A 178 6.53 -11.64 7.89
CA ILE A 178 5.25 -12.15 7.38
C ILE A 178 4.09 -11.44 8.06
N HIS A 179 4.06 -11.41 9.39
CA HIS A 179 3.00 -10.72 10.12
C HIS A 179 2.87 -9.24 9.73
N GLN A 180 3.97 -8.49 9.77
CA GLN A 180 3.96 -7.05 9.46
C GLN A 180 3.39 -6.72 8.07
N HIS A 181 3.64 -7.57 7.08
CA HIS A 181 3.17 -7.36 5.71
C HIS A 181 1.79 -7.97 5.42
N THR A 182 1.38 -8.99 6.19
CA THR A 182 0.04 -9.58 6.03
C THR A 182 -1.02 -8.87 6.84
N ASP A 183 -0.66 -8.30 7.99
CA ASP A 183 -1.60 -7.71 8.95
C ASP A 183 -2.54 -6.69 8.30
N LYS A 184 -1.98 -5.67 7.65
CA LYS A 184 -2.78 -4.63 6.99
C LYS A 184 -3.60 -5.15 5.82
N ILE A 185 -3.05 -6.08 5.03
CA ILE A 185 -3.69 -6.62 3.82
C ILE A 185 -4.84 -7.55 4.22
N VAL A 186 -4.61 -8.51 5.10
CA VAL A 186 -5.63 -9.47 5.56
C VAL A 186 -6.71 -8.73 6.35
N GLY A 187 -6.33 -7.84 7.27
CA GLY A 187 -7.27 -7.03 8.02
C GLY A 187 -8.18 -6.19 7.12
N ARG A 188 -7.65 -5.67 5.98
CA ARG A 188 -8.42 -4.89 5.02
C ARG A 188 -9.31 -5.76 4.13
N MET A 189 -8.77 -6.84 3.57
CA MET A 189 -9.51 -7.74 2.70
C MET A 189 -10.74 -8.33 3.38
N TYR A 190 -10.58 -8.70 4.64
CA TYR A 190 -11.63 -9.41 5.41
C TYR A 190 -12.30 -8.54 6.46
N ARG A 191 -12.13 -7.20 6.41
CA ARG A 191 -12.65 -6.28 7.43
C ARG A 191 -14.12 -6.47 7.79
N SER A 192 -14.97 -6.74 6.79
CA SER A 192 -16.40 -6.95 7.01
C SER A 192 -16.65 -8.24 7.81
N PHE A 193 -16.01 -9.34 7.41
CA PHE A 193 -16.14 -10.62 8.11
C PHE A 193 -15.60 -10.57 9.53
N LEU A 194 -14.46 -9.87 9.74
CA LEU A 194 -13.85 -9.68 11.05
C LEU A 194 -14.72 -8.79 11.95
N ASN A 195 -15.23 -7.67 11.42
CA ASN A 195 -16.05 -6.71 12.16
C ASN A 195 -17.41 -7.30 12.56
N GLU A 196 -17.99 -8.15 11.71
CA GLU A 196 -19.24 -8.85 11.97
C GLU A 196 -19.08 -10.09 12.87
N GLY A 197 -17.84 -10.45 13.23
CA GLY A 197 -17.54 -11.64 14.02
C GLY A 197 -17.83 -12.96 13.30
N LYS A 198 -17.95 -12.94 11.96
CA LYS A 198 -18.21 -14.15 11.15
C LYS A 198 -17.01 -15.08 11.11
N VAL A 199 -15.81 -14.53 11.19
CA VAL A 199 -14.56 -15.28 11.22
C VAL A 199 -13.55 -14.58 12.15
N ASN A 200 -12.79 -15.38 12.89
CA ASN A 200 -11.61 -14.94 13.60
C ASN A 200 -10.38 -15.42 12.85
N ILE A 201 -9.52 -14.50 12.43
CA ILE A 201 -8.26 -14.83 11.77
C ILE A 201 -7.14 -14.51 12.74
N ARG A 202 -6.27 -15.50 13.01
CA ARG A 202 -5.19 -15.41 13.99
C ARG A 202 -3.85 -15.69 13.34
N TYR A 203 -2.86 -14.91 13.68
CA TYR A 203 -1.47 -15.15 13.31
C TYR A 203 -0.72 -15.82 14.48
N LYS A 204 0.07 -16.85 14.18
CA LYS A 204 1.01 -17.49 15.10
C LYS A 204 2.41 -17.54 14.49
N SER A 205 3.44 -17.30 15.29
CA SER A 205 4.82 -17.62 14.96
C SER A 205 5.31 -18.69 15.93
N ALA A 206 5.90 -19.76 15.41
CA ALA A 206 6.35 -20.89 16.19
C ALA A 206 7.81 -21.20 15.88
N GLU A 207 8.64 -21.29 16.93
CA GLU A 207 10.07 -21.54 16.83
C GLU A 207 10.40 -23.02 17.06
N LYS A 208 11.26 -23.58 16.24
CA LYS A 208 11.76 -24.95 16.39
C LYS A 208 12.66 -25.07 17.62
N LYS A 209 12.26 -25.90 18.57
CA LYS A 209 13.06 -26.25 19.75
C LYS A 209 13.15 -27.78 19.87
N GLY A 210 14.32 -28.30 19.55
CA GLY A 210 14.50 -29.75 19.41
C GLY A 210 13.68 -30.32 18.26
N SER A 211 12.79 -31.27 18.56
CA SER A 211 11.91 -31.93 17.59
C SER A 211 10.51 -31.30 17.47
N LEU A 212 10.20 -30.26 18.22
CA LEU A 212 8.87 -29.63 18.29
C LEU A 212 8.95 -28.15 17.98
N TYR A 213 7.80 -27.56 17.62
CA TYR A 213 7.63 -26.10 17.51
C TYR A 213 6.93 -25.57 18.77
N ILE A 214 7.38 -24.40 19.23
CA ILE A 214 6.81 -23.69 20.37
C ILE A 214 6.35 -22.32 19.92
N ILE A 215 5.10 -21.95 20.23
CA ILE A 215 4.55 -20.63 19.88
C ILE A 215 5.39 -19.55 20.58
N SER A 216 5.90 -18.62 19.79
CA SER A 216 6.68 -17.45 20.25
C SER A 216 5.87 -16.16 20.16
N LYS A 217 4.84 -16.12 19.31
CA LYS A 217 3.96 -14.96 19.12
C LYS A 217 2.58 -15.43 18.68
N GLU A 218 1.54 -14.77 19.17
CA GLU A 218 0.16 -14.98 18.75
C GLU A 218 -0.56 -13.63 18.75
N GLU A 219 -1.26 -13.30 17.67
CA GLU A 219 -2.00 -12.05 17.49
C GLU A 219 -3.26 -12.29 16.64
N LEU A 220 -4.34 -11.55 16.93
CA LEU A 220 -5.53 -11.51 16.10
C LEU A 220 -5.35 -10.45 15.00
N PHE A 221 -5.79 -10.77 13.78
CA PHE A 221 -5.96 -9.74 12.77
C PHE A 221 -7.18 -8.89 13.12
N LEU A 222 -6.97 -7.60 13.17
CA LEU A 222 -8.04 -6.62 13.37
C LEU A 222 -8.55 -6.10 12.03
N PRO A 223 -9.83 -5.69 11.94
CA PRO A 223 -10.34 -5.01 10.76
C PRO A 223 -9.47 -3.79 10.42
N ASN A 224 -9.02 -3.67 9.19
CA ASN A 224 -8.36 -2.48 8.67
C ASN A 224 -9.33 -1.80 7.69
N ASP A 225 -10.10 -0.84 8.19
CA ASP A 225 -11.17 -0.23 7.45
C ASP A 225 -10.74 1.06 6.72
N PRO A 226 -10.61 1.07 5.38
CA PRO A 226 -10.31 2.29 4.64
C PRO A 226 -11.36 3.39 4.80
N LEU A 227 -12.63 3.03 5.04
CA LEU A 227 -13.69 4.01 5.29
C LEU A 227 -13.63 4.62 6.70
N TYR A 228 -12.87 4.02 7.64
CA TYR A 228 -12.70 4.49 9.03
C TYR A 228 -14.00 4.70 9.79
N ILE A 229 -15.05 3.94 9.45
CA ILE A 229 -16.36 3.96 10.14
C ILE A 229 -16.55 2.78 11.09
N MET A 230 -15.71 1.75 10.99
CA MET A 230 -15.72 0.61 11.91
C MET A 230 -15.05 0.99 13.24
N LYS A 231 -15.46 0.30 14.31
CA LYS A 231 -14.84 0.36 15.64
C LYS A 231 -13.93 -0.84 15.85
N ASP A 232 -13.07 -0.77 16.86
CA ASP A 232 -12.17 -1.88 17.21
C ASP A 232 -11.34 -2.40 16.04
N THR A 233 -10.72 -1.47 15.32
CA THR A 233 -9.91 -1.72 14.13
C THR A 233 -8.41 -1.65 14.42
N SER A 234 -7.57 -1.87 13.40
CA SER A 234 -6.11 -1.69 13.47
C SER A 234 -5.69 -0.21 13.57
N LEU A 235 -6.64 0.75 13.48
CA LEU A 235 -6.37 2.17 13.68
C LEU A 235 -5.81 2.41 15.10
N PRO A 236 -4.70 3.17 15.25
CA PRO A 236 -4.23 3.58 16.58
C PRO A 236 -5.34 4.26 17.39
N ALA A 237 -5.35 4.03 18.70
CA ALA A 237 -6.36 4.62 19.59
C ALA A 237 -6.46 6.12 19.38
N LEU A 238 -7.67 6.63 19.11
CA LEU A 238 -7.95 8.05 18.97
C LEU A 238 -7.68 8.82 20.28
N PRO A 239 -7.56 10.17 20.25
CA PRO A 239 -7.48 10.98 21.46
C PRO A 239 -8.56 10.60 22.49
N LYS A 240 -8.27 10.79 23.78
CA LYS A 240 -9.07 10.22 24.90
C LYS A 240 -10.58 10.49 24.78
N GLU A 241 -10.96 11.69 24.34
CA GLU A 241 -12.34 12.10 24.16
C GLU A 241 -13.10 11.35 23.04
N PHE A 242 -12.36 10.74 22.09
CA PHE A 242 -12.91 9.98 20.97
C PHE A 242 -12.56 8.50 21.01
N LYS A 243 -12.07 7.99 22.16
CA LYS A 243 -11.71 6.59 22.30
C LYS A 243 -12.92 5.68 22.01
N GLY A 244 -12.75 4.73 21.08
CA GLY A 244 -13.80 3.78 20.68
C GLY A 244 -14.80 4.35 19.67
N GLU A 245 -14.56 5.56 19.14
CA GLU A 245 -15.36 6.11 18.05
C GLU A 245 -14.74 5.79 16.68
N ALA A 246 -15.56 5.93 15.64
CA ALA A 246 -15.11 5.92 14.26
C ALA A 246 -14.42 7.24 13.92
N MET A 247 -13.28 7.18 13.23
CA MET A 247 -12.50 8.37 12.86
C MET A 247 -13.21 9.22 11.79
N PHE A 248 -13.86 8.58 10.82
CA PHE A 248 -14.60 9.23 9.75
C PHE A 248 -16.11 9.13 9.99
N GLU A 249 -16.85 9.86 9.22
CA GLU A 249 -18.31 9.81 9.14
C GLU A 249 -18.76 9.59 7.70
N LEU A 250 -19.92 8.97 7.56
CA LEU A 250 -20.58 8.82 6.27
C LEU A 250 -21.06 10.18 5.79
N VAL A 251 -20.82 10.51 4.54
CA VAL A 251 -21.32 11.73 3.91
C VAL A 251 -22.57 11.36 3.12
N ASP A 252 -23.74 11.87 3.53
CA ASP A 252 -25.04 11.45 2.95
C ASP A 252 -25.13 11.71 1.45
N ASP A 253 -24.62 12.85 0.97
CA ASP A 253 -24.57 13.18 -0.45
C ASP A 253 -23.52 12.37 -1.24
N CYS A 254 -22.78 11.48 -0.58
CA CYS A 254 -21.75 10.61 -1.15
C CYS A 254 -22.12 9.12 -1.05
N LYS A 255 -23.41 8.82 -0.91
CA LYS A 255 -23.96 7.46 -0.95
C LYS A 255 -24.79 7.31 -2.22
N TYR A 256 -24.39 6.36 -3.06
CA TYR A 256 -25.10 6.03 -4.30
C TYR A 256 -25.37 4.53 -4.36
N GLU A 257 -26.58 4.17 -4.75
CA GLU A 257 -26.94 2.81 -5.15
C GLU A 257 -27.66 2.91 -6.49
N PHE A 258 -27.16 2.20 -7.50
CA PHE A 258 -27.72 2.20 -8.85
C PHE A 258 -27.61 0.82 -9.47
N GLY A 259 -28.41 0.57 -10.49
CA GLY A 259 -28.45 -0.69 -11.21
C GLY A 259 -27.50 -0.66 -12.40
N ILE A 260 -26.79 -1.75 -12.61
CA ILE A 260 -25.98 -2.02 -13.79
C ILE A 260 -26.44 -3.36 -14.37
N PRO A 261 -26.76 -3.47 -15.68
CA PRO A 261 -27.08 -4.75 -16.28
C PRO A 261 -25.86 -5.66 -16.34
N ASP A 262 -26.01 -6.91 -15.90
CA ASP A 262 -25.00 -7.96 -16.05
C ASP A 262 -24.92 -8.46 -17.53
N GLU A 263 -24.05 -9.42 -17.81
CA GLU A 263 -23.89 -10.01 -19.14
C GLU A 263 -25.15 -10.71 -19.70
N HIS A 264 -26.13 -10.98 -18.82
CA HIS A 264 -27.43 -11.56 -19.19
C HIS A 264 -28.56 -10.53 -19.25
N GLY A 265 -28.23 -9.23 -19.05
CA GLY A 265 -29.19 -8.14 -19.04
C GLY A 265 -29.99 -7.99 -17.73
N ASN A 266 -29.64 -8.73 -16.66
CA ASN A 266 -30.30 -8.56 -15.36
C ASN A 266 -29.68 -7.39 -14.61
N GLU A 267 -30.52 -6.55 -14.02
CA GLU A 267 -30.07 -5.39 -13.24
C GLU A 267 -29.45 -5.85 -11.93
N GLN A 268 -28.19 -5.49 -11.70
CA GLN A 268 -27.41 -5.78 -10.51
C GLN A 268 -27.02 -4.49 -9.80
N LYS A 269 -26.93 -4.52 -8.47
CA LYS A 269 -26.68 -3.34 -7.66
C LYS A 269 -25.18 -3.05 -7.51
N VAL A 270 -24.81 -1.79 -7.77
CA VAL A 270 -23.52 -1.22 -7.39
C VAL A 270 -23.76 -0.15 -6.34
N ARG A 271 -22.98 -0.17 -5.26
CA ARG A 271 -23.03 0.85 -4.21
C ARG A 271 -21.71 1.59 -4.15
N ILE A 272 -21.78 2.91 -4.08
CA ILE A 272 -20.62 3.76 -3.85
C ILE A 272 -20.84 4.51 -2.53
N THR A 273 -19.86 4.41 -1.65
CA THR A 273 -19.90 5.03 -0.32
C THR A 273 -18.69 5.94 -0.15
N GLY A 274 -18.95 7.22 0.18
CA GLY A 274 -17.93 8.20 0.52
C GLY A 274 -17.94 8.55 2.00
N THR A 275 -16.75 8.68 2.59
CA THR A 275 -16.57 9.06 4.00
C THR A 275 -15.53 10.17 4.12
N ALA A 276 -15.62 10.94 5.20
CA ALA A 276 -14.74 12.05 5.50
C ALA A 276 -14.36 12.08 6.98
N LEU A 277 -13.16 12.56 7.29
CA LEU A 277 -12.68 12.76 8.66
C LEU A 277 -13.64 13.68 9.44
N LYS A 278 -14.03 13.28 10.63
CA LYS A 278 -14.83 14.14 11.53
C LYS A 278 -14.03 15.36 11.96
N LYS A 279 -14.58 16.55 11.74
CA LYS A 279 -13.92 17.83 12.09
C LYS A 279 -13.50 17.91 13.57
N PRO A 280 -14.31 17.46 14.58
CA PRO A 280 -13.87 17.45 15.97
C PRO A 280 -12.65 16.56 16.23
N ILE A 281 -12.56 15.40 15.55
CA ILE A 281 -11.41 14.49 15.69
C ILE A 281 -10.14 15.13 15.11
N LEU A 282 -10.24 15.83 13.97
CA LEU A 282 -9.11 16.58 13.43
C LEU A 282 -8.59 17.63 14.42
N GLN A 283 -9.50 18.36 15.08
CA GLN A 283 -9.14 19.35 16.10
C GLN A 283 -8.41 18.70 17.28
N ALA A 284 -8.94 17.58 17.80
CA ALA A 284 -8.32 16.84 18.89
C ALA A 284 -6.92 16.29 18.52
N ILE A 285 -6.78 15.75 17.30
CA ILE A 285 -5.47 15.28 16.78
C ILE A 285 -4.45 16.43 16.76
N ARG A 286 -4.85 17.59 16.27
CA ARG A 286 -3.98 18.79 16.23
C ARG A 286 -3.57 19.26 17.63
N GLN A 287 -4.52 19.29 18.57
CA GLN A 287 -4.26 19.69 19.97
C GLN A 287 -3.33 18.71 20.68
N THR A 288 -3.48 17.39 20.42
CA THR A 288 -2.73 16.35 21.12
C THR A 288 -1.27 16.27 20.63
N THR A 289 -1.01 16.51 19.35
CA THR A 289 0.30 16.17 18.75
C THR A 289 1.15 17.37 18.37
N ASN A 290 0.58 18.55 18.26
CA ASN A 290 1.24 19.76 17.72
C ASN A 290 1.92 19.53 16.34
N LYS A 291 1.43 18.52 15.59
CA LYS A 291 1.93 18.13 14.25
C LYS A 291 0.82 18.34 13.23
N SER A 292 1.19 18.47 11.96
CA SER A 292 0.20 18.34 10.89
C SER A 292 -0.49 16.99 10.99
N ALA A 293 -1.79 16.92 10.68
CA ALA A 293 -2.58 15.69 10.85
C ALA A 293 -2.00 14.50 10.06
N GLY A 294 -1.40 14.75 8.90
CA GLY A 294 -0.76 13.73 8.07
C GLY A 294 0.43 13.04 8.72
N ASN A 295 1.17 13.75 9.60
CA ASN A 295 2.38 13.24 10.26
C ASN A 295 2.11 12.54 11.58
N THR A 296 0.85 12.39 11.93
CA THR A 296 0.41 11.66 13.11
C THR A 296 0.32 10.15 12.83
N PRO A 297 0.27 9.29 13.87
CA PRO A 297 0.01 7.86 13.67
C PRO A 297 -1.27 7.58 12.86
N TRP A 298 -2.31 8.38 13.06
CA TRP A 298 -3.59 8.28 12.33
C TRP A 298 -3.44 8.66 10.86
N GLY A 299 -2.73 9.75 10.56
CA GLY A 299 -2.43 10.18 9.19
C GLY A 299 -1.56 9.17 8.44
N LYS A 300 -0.58 8.56 9.11
CA LYS A 300 0.25 7.48 8.53
C LYS A 300 -0.55 6.22 8.26
N HIS A 301 -1.48 5.87 9.16
CA HIS A 301 -2.40 4.76 8.95
C HIS A 301 -3.33 5.07 7.76
N ALA A 302 -3.88 6.28 7.67
CA ALA A 302 -4.73 6.70 6.56
C ALA A 302 -3.99 6.66 5.22
N LEU A 303 -2.72 7.06 5.16
CA LEU A 303 -1.89 6.96 3.96
C LEU A 303 -1.75 5.50 3.48
N SER A 304 -1.65 4.54 4.38
CA SER A 304 -1.55 3.12 3.99
C SER A 304 -2.83 2.52 3.40
N ASN A 305 -3.95 3.23 3.54
CA ASN A 305 -5.26 2.86 2.99
C ASN A 305 -5.74 3.84 1.91
N LEU A 306 -4.83 4.69 1.39
CA LEU A 306 -5.17 5.63 0.34
C LEU A 306 -5.49 4.92 -0.97
N GLY A 307 -6.70 5.13 -1.49
CA GLY A 307 -7.17 4.54 -2.75
C GLY A 307 -8.66 4.24 -2.73
N LEU A 308 -9.21 4.00 -3.91
CA LEU A 308 -10.57 3.51 -4.09
C LEU A 308 -10.62 2.05 -3.65
N SER A 309 -11.38 1.75 -2.59
CA SER A 309 -11.58 0.37 -2.10
C SER A 309 -12.64 -0.32 -2.96
N VAL A 310 -12.28 -1.44 -3.57
CA VAL A 310 -13.17 -2.23 -4.44
C VAL A 310 -13.53 -3.53 -3.71
N VAL A 311 -14.81 -3.67 -3.36
CA VAL A 311 -15.33 -4.76 -2.53
C VAL A 311 -16.31 -5.61 -3.34
N ARG A 312 -16.12 -6.91 -3.29
CA ARG A 312 -16.95 -7.93 -3.93
C ARG A 312 -17.49 -8.89 -2.87
N SER A 313 -18.79 -8.93 -2.67
CA SER A 313 -19.43 -9.77 -1.63
C SER A 313 -18.79 -9.62 -0.24
N GLY A 314 -18.49 -8.38 0.19
CA GLY A 314 -17.90 -8.11 1.49
C GLY A 314 -16.38 -8.32 1.59
N ARG A 315 -15.71 -8.88 0.56
CA ARG A 315 -14.26 -9.03 0.46
C ARG A 315 -13.65 -7.94 -0.42
N GLU A 316 -12.66 -7.21 0.10
CA GLU A 316 -11.93 -6.29 -0.76
C GLU A 316 -11.03 -7.06 -1.74
N ILE A 317 -11.19 -6.77 -3.03
CA ILE A 317 -10.39 -7.38 -4.11
C ILE A 317 -9.28 -6.46 -4.60
N ALA A 318 -9.44 -5.15 -4.48
CA ALA A 318 -8.43 -4.18 -4.86
C ALA A 318 -8.54 -2.90 -4.02
N LEU A 319 -7.41 -2.24 -3.83
CA LEU A 319 -7.31 -0.85 -3.40
C LEU A 319 -6.56 -0.11 -4.50
N LEU A 320 -7.20 0.89 -5.13
CA LEU A 320 -6.75 1.55 -6.35
C LEU A 320 -6.33 2.99 -6.05
N PRO A 321 -5.05 3.23 -5.69
CA PRO A 321 -4.58 4.58 -5.37
C PRO A 321 -4.53 5.50 -6.60
N GLU A 322 -4.54 4.95 -7.81
CA GLU A 322 -4.56 5.70 -9.08
C GLU A 322 -5.80 6.56 -9.26
N PHE A 323 -6.92 6.23 -8.63
CA PHE A 323 -8.10 7.09 -8.61
C PHE A 323 -7.86 8.40 -7.87
N TYR A 324 -6.89 8.44 -6.96
CA TYR A 324 -6.50 9.62 -6.20
C TYR A 324 -5.36 10.41 -6.87
N LYS A 325 -4.67 9.86 -7.87
CA LYS A 325 -3.58 10.53 -8.59
C LYS A 325 -4.06 11.68 -9.46
N GLU A 326 -5.29 11.64 -9.95
CA GLU A 326 -5.88 12.71 -10.77
C GLU A 326 -6.08 14.01 -9.98
N ILE A 327 -6.15 13.93 -8.66
CA ILE A 327 -6.17 15.12 -7.79
C ILE A 327 -4.82 15.83 -7.79
N GLY A 328 -3.87 15.26 -8.45
CA GLY A 328 -2.52 15.73 -8.81
C GLY A 328 -1.91 16.68 -7.80
N LYS A 329 -1.01 16.23 -6.98
CA LYS A 329 -0.22 16.91 -5.96
C LYS A 329 -0.78 16.60 -4.59
N ASP A 330 -0.03 15.78 -3.90
CA ASP A 330 -0.27 15.39 -2.56
C ASP A 330 -0.60 16.60 -1.69
N ARG A 331 -1.86 16.72 -1.45
CA ARG A 331 -2.35 17.63 -0.44
C ARG A 331 -2.58 16.75 0.77
N GLY A 332 -1.88 16.99 1.86
CA GLY A 332 -1.92 16.19 3.08
C GLY A 332 -3.33 15.85 3.62
N TRP A 333 -4.37 16.46 3.05
CA TRP A 333 -5.77 16.17 3.33
C TRP A 333 -6.36 15.03 2.46
N ALA A 334 -5.72 14.65 1.33
CA ALA A 334 -6.24 13.62 0.41
C ALA A 334 -6.40 12.24 1.08
N ARG A 335 -5.69 11.98 2.16
CA ARG A 335 -5.77 10.76 2.96
C ARG A 335 -6.90 10.76 4.01
N PHE A 336 -7.64 11.85 4.15
CA PHE A 336 -8.67 12.01 5.17
C PHE A 336 -10.10 11.98 4.62
N TYR A 337 -10.27 11.45 3.44
CA TYR A 337 -11.54 10.96 2.90
C TYR A 337 -11.32 9.60 2.26
N SER A 338 -12.39 8.84 2.07
CA SER A 338 -12.30 7.53 1.43
C SER A 338 -13.54 7.24 0.60
N ILE A 339 -13.34 6.40 -0.42
CA ILE A 339 -14.41 5.95 -1.31
C ILE A 339 -14.33 4.44 -1.44
N GLN A 340 -15.47 3.78 -1.37
CA GLN A 340 -15.62 2.34 -1.56
C GLN A 340 -16.68 2.06 -2.61
N ILE A 341 -16.43 1.06 -3.46
CA ILE A 341 -17.40 0.44 -4.36
C ILE A 341 -17.70 -0.95 -3.85
N ASP A 342 -18.99 -1.29 -3.76
CA ASP A 342 -19.48 -2.64 -3.44
C ASP A 342 -20.30 -3.19 -4.60
N PHE A 343 -20.05 -4.44 -4.98
CA PHE A 343 -20.81 -5.15 -6.01
C PHE A 343 -20.84 -6.68 -5.77
N ASP A 344 -21.76 -7.34 -6.45
CA ASP A 344 -21.94 -8.79 -6.39
C ASP A 344 -21.24 -9.53 -7.54
N PRO A 345 -20.95 -10.85 -7.40
CA PRO A 345 -20.22 -11.64 -8.39
C PRO A 345 -20.80 -11.66 -9.80
N SER A 346 -22.07 -11.38 -9.96
CA SER A 346 -22.75 -11.23 -11.27
C SER A 346 -22.14 -10.14 -12.15
N LEU A 347 -21.42 -9.17 -11.54
CA LEU A 347 -20.73 -8.08 -12.25
C LEU A 347 -19.23 -8.35 -12.46
N ASP A 348 -18.73 -9.55 -12.17
CA ASP A 348 -17.30 -9.90 -12.31
C ASP A 348 -16.76 -9.58 -13.71
N THR A 349 -17.52 -9.89 -14.75
CA THR A 349 -17.13 -9.64 -16.15
C THR A 349 -17.01 -8.15 -16.44
N ILE A 350 -17.94 -7.33 -15.94
CA ILE A 350 -17.93 -5.87 -16.13
C ILE A 350 -16.72 -5.26 -15.44
N PHE A 351 -16.48 -5.61 -14.18
CA PHE A 351 -15.32 -5.12 -13.44
C PHE A 351 -13.99 -5.73 -13.91
N GLY A 352 -14.02 -6.81 -14.71
CA GLY A 352 -12.83 -7.55 -15.12
C GLY A 352 -12.13 -8.22 -13.93
N VAL A 353 -12.92 -8.88 -13.06
CA VAL A 353 -12.35 -9.56 -11.89
C VAL A 353 -11.51 -10.75 -12.34
N THR A 354 -10.23 -10.76 -11.98
CA THR A 354 -9.29 -11.82 -12.32
C THR A 354 -9.54 -13.10 -11.51
N ASN A 355 -9.09 -14.24 -12.04
CA ASN A 355 -9.29 -15.54 -11.40
C ASN A 355 -8.70 -15.64 -9.97
N ASN A 356 -7.64 -14.89 -9.70
CA ASN A 356 -7.01 -14.79 -8.39
C ASN A 356 -7.63 -13.69 -7.51
N LYS A 357 -8.71 -13.03 -7.95
CA LYS A 357 -9.47 -11.99 -7.22
C LYS A 357 -8.58 -10.87 -6.65
N GLN A 358 -7.55 -10.45 -7.39
CA GLN A 358 -6.61 -9.41 -6.97
C GLN A 358 -6.75 -8.12 -7.75
N HIS A 359 -7.55 -8.12 -8.81
CA HIS A 359 -7.73 -6.98 -9.69
C HIS A 359 -9.16 -6.87 -10.19
N ALA A 360 -9.60 -5.65 -10.40
CA ALA A 360 -10.74 -5.25 -11.19
C ALA A 360 -10.18 -4.49 -12.43
N VAL A 361 -9.65 -5.26 -13.39
CA VAL A 361 -8.79 -4.73 -14.46
C VAL A 361 -9.48 -3.73 -15.39
N ASN A 362 -10.82 -3.75 -15.46
CA ASN A 362 -11.59 -2.82 -16.25
C ASN A 362 -11.84 -1.48 -15.52
N LEU A 363 -11.64 -1.44 -14.19
CA LEU A 363 -11.84 -0.23 -13.41
C LEU A 363 -10.55 0.61 -13.43
N ILE A 364 -10.39 1.39 -14.48
CA ILE A 364 -9.25 2.29 -14.72
C ILE A 364 -9.77 3.73 -14.72
N PRO A 365 -9.07 4.70 -14.09
CA PRO A 365 -9.51 6.09 -14.03
C PRO A 365 -9.38 6.81 -15.39
N SER A 366 -10.00 6.26 -16.46
CA SER A 366 -10.06 6.86 -17.80
C SER A 366 -11.23 7.83 -17.93
N ARG A 367 -11.14 8.75 -18.89
CA ARG A 367 -12.26 9.60 -19.31
C ARG A 367 -12.73 9.15 -20.68
N VAL A 368 -14.04 9.17 -20.88
CA VAL A 368 -14.64 8.77 -22.16
C VAL A 368 -14.07 9.59 -23.32
N ILE A 369 -13.82 10.89 -23.11
CA ILE A 369 -13.26 11.77 -24.12
C ILE A 369 -11.85 11.35 -24.56
N ASP A 370 -10.99 10.96 -23.60
CA ASP A 370 -9.62 10.54 -23.91
C ASP A 370 -9.61 9.23 -24.72
N ASP A 371 -10.51 8.30 -24.36
CA ASP A 371 -10.64 7.02 -25.06
C ASP A 371 -11.29 7.22 -26.45
N ALA A 372 -12.23 8.16 -26.60
CA ALA A 372 -12.83 8.54 -27.87
C ALA A 372 -11.78 9.13 -28.83
N GLU A 373 -10.97 10.08 -28.36
CA GLU A 373 -9.87 10.68 -29.14
C GLU A 373 -8.85 9.60 -29.54
N ALA A 374 -8.46 8.71 -28.61
CA ALA A 374 -7.53 7.61 -28.89
C ALA A 374 -8.09 6.61 -29.92
N ALA A 375 -9.41 6.42 -29.95
CA ALA A 375 -10.10 5.56 -30.91
C ALA A 375 -10.42 6.26 -32.24
N GLY A 376 -10.12 7.58 -32.38
CA GLY A 376 -10.29 8.35 -33.61
C GLY A 376 -11.71 8.90 -33.82
N TYR A 377 -12.49 9.05 -32.75
CA TYR A 377 -13.83 9.68 -32.82
C TYR A 377 -13.73 11.18 -32.59
N ASP A 378 -14.53 11.94 -33.34
CA ASP A 378 -14.57 13.41 -33.24
C ASP A 378 -15.33 13.91 -32.01
N SER A 379 -16.17 13.06 -31.41
CA SER A 379 -16.93 13.40 -30.20
C SER A 379 -17.11 12.23 -29.23
N GLU A 380 -17.26 12.56 -27.94
CA GLU A 380 -17.65 11.61 -26.90
C GLU A 380 -19.00 10.95 -27.22
N GLN A 381 -19.93 11.70 -27.80
CA GLN A 381 -21.28 11.20 -28.09
C GLN A 381 -21.28 10.14 -29.20
N ASP A 382 -20.47 10.32 -30.26
CA ASP A 382 -20.32 9.33 -31.31
C ASP A 382 -19.70 8.04 -30.79
N TYR A 383 -18.66 8.17 -29.98
CA TYR A 383 -18.02 7.02 -29.34
C TYR A 383 -18.97 6.26 -28.42
N ARG A 384 -19.75 6.94 -27.57
CA ARG A 384 -20.78 6.31 -26.72
C ARG A 384 -21.86 5.60 -27.53
N SER A 385 -22.28 6.22 -28.67
CA SER A 385 -23.28 5.62 -29.56
C SER A 385 -22.77 4.32 -30.19
N GLU A 386 -21.50 4.29 -30.56
CA GLU A 386 -20.84 3.09 -31.10
C GLU A 386 -20.72 1.99 -30.06
N LEU A 387 -20.27 2.33 -28.83
CA LEU A 387 -20.20 1.38 -27.72
C LEU A 387 -21.58 0.78 -27.40
N LEU A 388 -22.61 1.62 -27.41
CA LEU A 388 -23.99 1.18 -27.18
C LEU A 388 -24.47 0.24 -28.29
N ALA A 389 -24.20 0.56 -29.56
CA ALA A 389 -24.58 -0.25 -30.70
C ALA A 389 -23.91 -1.63 -30.68
N ASN A 390 -22.69 -1.71 -30.15
CA ASN A 390 -21.89 -2.93 -30.05
C ASN A 390 -22.15 -3.70 -28.74
N GLY A 391 -22.96 -3.18 -27.80
CA GLY A 391 -23.17 -3.77 -26.49
C GLY A 391 -21.87 -3.83 -25.64
N ASP A 392 -20.97 -2.85 -25.81
CA ASP A 392 -19.69 -2.84 -25.14
C ASP A 392 -19.85 -2.49 -23.63
N LEU A 393 -19.31 -3.35 -22.78
CA LEU A 393 -19.37 -3.22 -21.32
C LEU A 393 -18.64 -1.98 -20.77
N LYS A 394 -17.83 -1.30 -21.57
CA LYS A 394 -17.17 -0.06 -21.18
C LYS A 394 -18.15 1.04 -20.77
N LEU A 395 -19.36 1.07 -21.34
CA LEU A 395 -20.37 2.06 -20.96
C LEU A 395 -20.71 1.98 -19.47
N GLN A 396 -20.91 0.77 -18.95
CA GLN A 396 -21.19 0.55 -17.53
C GLN A 396 -20.01 0.99 -16.65
N ILE A 397 -18.78 0.70 -17.08
CA ILE A 397 -17.57 1.13 -16.36
C ILE A 397 -17.46 2.65 -16.33
N TYR A 398 -17.72 3.36 -17.43
CA TYR A 398 -17.73 4.83 -17.45
C TYR A 398 -18.78 5.42 -16.52
N GLU A 399 -19.95 4.80 -16.43
CA GLU A 399 -21.00 5.22 -15.49
C GLU A 399 -20.54 5.10 -14.04
N ILE A 400 -19.93 3.96 -13.68
CA ILE A 400 -19.35 3.74 -12.36
C ILE A 400 -18.25 4.77 -12.05
N ILE A 401 -17.32 4.99 -12.98
CA ILE A 401 -16.24 5.97 -12.82
C ILE A 401 -16.78 7.39 -12.63
N ASN A 402 -17.81 7.79 -13.38
CA ASN A 402 -18.43 9.10 -13.25
C ASN A 402 -19.04 9.30 -11.86
N HIS A 403 -19.70 8.27 -11.30
CA HIS A 403 -20.23 8.33 -9.94
C HIS A 403 -19.10 8.43 -8.89
N VAL A 404 -18.00 7.69 -9.06
CA VAL A 404 -16.82 7.80 -8.19
C VAL A 404 -16.26 9.22 -8.20
N ARG A 405 -16.09 9.82 -9.38
CA ARG A 405 -15.60 11.20 -9.55
C ARG A 405 -16.54 12.24 -8.94
N LEU A 406 -17.84 12.01 -9.06
CA LEU A 406 -18.83 12.88 -8.42
C LEU A 406 -18.71 12.85 -6.91
N VAL A 407 -18.60 11.66 -6.32
CA VAL A 407 -18.36 11.46 -4.88
C VAL A 407 -17.06 12.12 -4.47
N GLU A 408 -15.98 11.83 -5.19
CA GLU A 408 -14.65 12.38 -4.92
C GLU A 408 -14.67 13.92 -4.92
N SER A 409 -15.29 14.55 -5.92
CA SER A 409 -15.36 16.01 -6.02
C SER A 409 -16.10 16.65 -4.82
N LYS A 410 -17.12 15.98 -4.28
CA LYS A 410 -17.83 16.43 -3.08
C LYS A 410 -16.97 16.31 -1.83
N LEU A 411 -16.27 15.18 -1.66
CA LEU A 411 -15.37 14.94 -0.53
C LEU A 411 -14.19 15.91 -0.53
N ILE A 412 -13.62 16.20 -1.70
CA ILE A 412 -12.58 17.22 -1.85
C ILE A 412 -13.05 18.60 -1.34
N LYS A 413 -14.26 19.03 -1.72
CA LYS A 413 -14.81 20.31 -1.25
C LYS A 413 -14.95 20.36 0.27
N ILE A 414 -15.35 19.26 0.90
CA ILE A 414 -15.43 19.16 2.37
C ILE A 414 -14.02 19.28 2.96
N MET A 415 -13.05 18.55 2.44
CA MET A 415 -11.67 18.55 2.96
C MET A 415 -10.98 19.91 2.78
N GLN A 416 -11.24 20.63 1.67
CA GLN A 416 -10.71 21.98 1.45
C GLN A 416 -11.19 22.99 2.50
N GLY A 417 -12.37 22.74 3.10
CA GLY A 417 -12.90 23.55 4.22
C GLY A 417 -12.24 23.25 5.57
N TYR A 418 -11.29 22.29 5.65
CA TYR A 418 -10.64 21.89 6.89
C TYR A 418 -9.23 22.45 6.97
N ASN A 419 -8.79 22.83 8.18
CA ASN A 419 -7.40 23.24 8.41
C ASN A 419 -6.60 22.05 8.93
N PHE A 420 -5.71 21.50 8.10
CA PHE A 420 -4.83 20.36 8.43
C PHE A 420 -3.46 20.76 8.96
N SER A 421 -3.09 22.05 8.94
CA SER A 421 -1.82 22.56 9.45
C SER A 421 -1.70 22.40 10.96
N GLY A 422 -0.52 22.11 11.48
CA GLY A 422 -0.24 22.06 12.92
C GLY A 422 -0.20 23.44 13.54
N GLY A 423 -0.63 23.56 14.79
CA GLY A 423 -0.58 24.80 15.60
C GLY A 423 -1.97 25.22 16.09
N LEU A 424 -2.05 25.53 17.41
CA LEU A 424 -3.18 26.21 18.03
C LEU A 424 -3.18 27.68 17.59
N SER A 425 -3.80 27.98 16.45
CA SER A 425 -4.26 29.33 16.21
C SER A 425 -5.77 29.35 16.41
N ASP A 426 -6.19 30.02 17.48
CA ASP A 426 -7.58 30.31 17.75
C ASP A 426 -8.29 30.85 16.49
N ASP A 427 -9.49 30.34 16.23
CA ASP A 427 -10.46 30.96 15.34
C ASP A 427 -10.83 32.36 15.87
N LYS A 428 -9.96 33.32 15.67
CA LYS A 428 -10.27 34.75 15.82
C LYS A 428 -9.50 35.55 14.79
N SER A 429 -10.30 36.11 13.89
CA SER A 429 -10.00 37.26 13.04
C SER A 429 -8.94 37.10 11.96
N SER A 430 -9.40 37.29 10.74
CA SER A 430 -8.66 37.88 9.62
C SER A 430 -7.63 38.93 10.08
N GLY A 431 -6.40 38.47 10.23
CA GLY A 431 -5.22 39.27 10.40
C GLY A 431 -4.09 38.43 9.87
N GLU A 432 -3.63 38.76 8.67
CA GLU A 432 -2.47 38.17 8.04
C GLU A 432 -1.28 38.24 9.02
N LYS A 433 -0.94 37.12 9.67
CA LYS A 433 0.42 36.90 10.13
C LYS A 433 1.23 36.49 8.91
N GLU A 434 2.11 37.36 8.46
CA GLU A 434 3.11 37.04 7.47
C GLU A 434 3.79 35.70 7.83
N ASN A 435 3.53 34.68 7.03
CA ASN A 435 4.18 33.39 7.10
C ASN A 435 5.61 33.65 6.55
N THR A 436 6.59 33.68 7.41
CA THR A 436 7.99 33.96 7.05
C THR A 436 8.65 32.85 6.23
N THR A 437 8.05 31.64 6.18
CA THR A 437 8.56 30.55 5.36
C THR A 437 8.18 30.74 3.89
N PRO A 438 9.15 30.78 2.95
CA PRO A 438 8.88 30.88 1.51
C PRO A 438 7.99 29.74 1.00
N THR A 439 7.10 30.03 0.06
CA THR A 439 6.10 29.08 -0.47
C THR A 439 6.74 27.82 -1.07
N ASN A 440 7.84 27.99 -1.81
CA ASN A 440 8.64 26.92 -2.41
C ASN A 440 9.24 25.98 -1.33
N VAL A 441 9.85 26.55 -0.28
CA VAL A 441 10.41 25.79 0.85
C VAL A 441 9.33 25.01 1.56
N LYS A 442 8.15 25.59 1.75
CA LYS A 442 7.01 24.91 2.36
C LYS A 442 6.56 23.70 1.55
N LYS A 443 6.40 23.85 0.23
CA LYS A 443 6.02 22.75 -0.67
C LYS A 443 7.06 21.62 -0.72
N ILE A 444 8.36 21.96 -0.68
CA ILE A 444 9.45 20.99 -0.64
C ILE A 444 9.40 20.20 0.67
N ASN A 445 9.19 20.88 1.81
CA ASN A 445 9.10 20.19 3.11
C ASN A 445 7.89 19.27 3.22
N GLU A 446 6.75 19.63 2.63
CA GLU A 446 5.59 18.73 2.50
C GLU A 446 5.98 17.42 1.77
N LYS A 447 6.77 17.51 0.71
CA LYS A 447 7.25 16.34 -0.06
C LYS A 447 8.34 15.55 0.67
N GLU A 448 9.19 16.21 1.42
CA GLU A 448 10.17 15.54 2.28
C GLU A 448 9.50 14.72 3.37
N GLU A 449 8.45 15.23 3.99
CA GLU A 449 7.68 14.50 4.98
C GLU A 449 7.06 13.22 4.40
N GLU A 450 6.51 13.31 3.17
CA GLU A 450 5.97 12.15 2.46
C GLU A 450 7.05 11.11 2.14
N ARG A 451 8.20 11.57 1.68
CA ARG A 451 9.31 10.68 1.35
C ARG A 451 9.90 10.02 2.58
N GLU A 452 9.94 10.71 3.72
CA GLU A 452 10.40 10.19 5.01
C GLU A 452 9.55 9.02 5.50
N ASP A 453 8.26 9.02 5.17
CA ASP A 453 7.35 7.91 5.48
C ASP A 453 7.67 6.64 4.67
N ILE A 454 8.28 6.80 3.48
CA ILE A 454 8.64 5.69 2.59
C ILE A 454 10.06 5.18 2.90
N VAL A 455 11.01 6.11 3.08
CA VAL A 455 12.42 5.84 3.35
C VAL A 455 12.84 6.70 4.54
N PRO A 456 12.66 6.20 5.77
CA PRO A 456 13.06 6.94 6.97
C PRO A 456 14.56 7.19 7.00
N THR A 457 14.96 8.45 7.24
CA THR A 457 16.34 8.83 7.54
C THR A 457 16.47 9.09 9.04
N ALA A 458 17.70 8.97 9.58
CA ALA A 458 17.91 9.11 11.03
C ALA A 458 17.46 10.50 11.53
N ASP A 459 16.45 10.51 12.40
CA ASP A 459 15.88 11.73 12.97
C ASP A 459 16.64 12.09 14.25
N THR A 460 17.44 13.15 14.17
CA THR A 460 17.98 13.83 15.34
C THR A 460 17.49 15.27 15.32
N THR A 461 16.91 15.72 16.42
CA THR A 461 16.36 17.07 16.52
C THR A 461 17.49 18.10 16.54
N ILE A 462 17.56 18.94 15.50
CA ILE A 462 18.50 20.06 15.45
C ILE A 462 17.99 21.22 16.32
N THR A 463 18.87 21.85 17.07
CA THR A 463 18.54 23.00 17.92
C THR A 463 18.67 24.32 17.15
N LYS A 464 17.94 25.34 17.59
CA LYS A 464 18.00 26.70 16.98
C LYS A 464 19.42 27.23 16.86
N GLY A 465 20.25 27.07 17.91
CA GLY A 465 21.64 27.52 17.89
C GLY A 465 22.50 26.81 16.85
N GLU A 466 22.27 25.52 16.64
CA GLU A 466 22.97 24.72 15.62
C GLU A 466 22.55 25.09 14.20
N VAL A 467 21.28 25.48 13.99
CA VAL A 467 20.79 25.97 12.69
C VAL A 467 21.40 27.37 12.41
N GLU A 468 21.42 28.26 13.43
CA GLU A 468 22.02 29.60 13.33
C GLU A 468 23.50 29.49 12.94
N GLU A 469 24.27 28.64 13.63
CA GLU A 469 25.68 28.38 13.31
C GLU A 469 25.90 27.89 11.87
N VAL A 470 25.04 27.00 11.37
CA VAL A 470 25.13 26.48 9.99
C VAL A 470 24.83 27.57 8.96
N LEU A 471 23.80 28.38 9.19
CA LEU A 471 23.42 29.48 8.29
C LEU A 471 24.47 30.58 8.27
N GLU A 472 25.04 30.95 9.43
CA GLU A 472 26.15 31.89 9.51
C GLU A 472 27.39 31.35 8.79
N GLY A 473 27.69 30.06 8.94
CA GLY A 473 28.83 29.39 8.31
C GLY A 473 28.80 29.40 6.78
N ILE A 474 27.63 29.51 6.17
CA ILE A 474 27.47 29.62 4.70
C ILE A 474 27.29 31.08 4.24
N GLY A 475 27.25 32.04 5.16
CA GLY A 475 27.07 33.45 4.84
C GLY A 475 25.62 33.83 4.51
N ALA A 476 24.65 33.14 5.06
CA ALA A 476 23.24 33.48 4.86
C ALA A 476 22.84 34.73 5.64
N ASP A 477 22.21 35.69 4.97
CA ASP A 477 21.66 36.88 5.61
C ASP A 477 20.49 36.55 6.53
N GLY A 478 20.39 37.19 7.71
CA GLY A 478 19.28 36.97 8.65
C GLY A 478 19.24 35.57 9.28
N ALA A 479 20.41 34.94 9.50
CA ALA A 479 20.54 33.58 10.01
C ALA A 479 19.71 33.30 11.27
N LYS A 480 19.61 34.25 12.18
CA LYS A 480 18.89 34.13 13.46
C LYS A 480 17.38 34.03 13.28
N GLU A 481 16.79 34.84 12.41
CA GLU A 481 15.37 34.82 12.07
C GLU A 481 15.02 33.54 11.30
N LYS A 482 15.83 33.17 10.32
CA LYS A 482 15.69 31.94 9.53
C LYS A 482 15.81 30.69 10.40
N ALA A 483 16.79 30.65 11.33
CA ALA A 483 16.94 29.56 12.28
C ALA A 483 15.70 29.40 13.18
N LYS A 484 15.08 30.51 13.59
CA LYS A 484 13.85 30.50 14.34
C LYS A 484 12.71 29.86 13.50
N THR A 485 12.53 30.31 12.27
CA THR A 485 11.51 29.79 11.35
C THR A 485 11.70 28.29 11.08
N ILE A 486 12.93 27.87 10.76
CA ILE A 486 13.27 26.47 10.47
C ILE A 486 12.89 25.55 11.63
N VAL A 487 13.19 25.95 12.86
CA VAL A 487 12.92 25.14 14.05
C VAL A 487 11.44 25.20 14.47
N GLU A 488 10.82 26.39 14.45
CA GLU A 488 9.41 26.56 14.83
C GLU A 488 8.47 25.85 13.83
N ASP A 489 8.76 25.91 12.53
CA ASP A 489 7.98 25.27 11.49
C ASP A 489 8.39 23.78 11.28
N GLY A 490 9.42 23.29 11.97
CA GLY A 490 9.89 21.92 11.91
C GLY A 490 10.42 21.51 10.53
N LEU A 491 11.03 22.44 9.81
CA LEU A 491 11.47 22.24 8.43
C LEU A 491 12.66 21.27 8.35
N LYS A 492 12.62 20.36 7.41
CA LYS A 492 13.67 19.37 7.13
C LYS A 492 14.57 19.78 5.97
N VAL A 493 14.09 20.66 5.10
CA VAL A 493 14.84 21.24 3.99
C VAL A 493 14.70 22.75 4.04
N TRP A 494 15.84 23.44 3.90
CA TRP A 494 15.90 24.87 3.72
C TRP A 494 16.72 25.21 2.48
N ILE A 495 16.29 26.20 1.70
CA ILE A 495 16.97 26.65 0.49
C ILE A 495 17.55 28.03 0.76
N GLU A 496 18.84 28.21 0.43
CA GLU A 496 19.54 29.48 0.57
C GLU A 496 20.34 29.78 -0.70
N GLU A 497 20.22 30.98 -1.21
CA GLU A 497 21.04 31.48 -2.33
C GLU A 497 22.26 32.17 -1.78
N VAL A 498 23.44 31.58 -1.94
CA VAL A 498 24.70 32.05 -1.36
C VAL A 498 25.86 31.87 -2.34
N PRO A 499 26.93 32.68 -2.27
CA PRO A 499 28.13 32.44 -3.05
C PRO A 499 28.80 31.13 -2.67
N ILE A 500 29.04 30.24 -3.65
CA ILE A 500 29.78 28.99 -3.45
C ILE A 500 31.10 29.05 -4.21
N ALA A 501 32.21 28.68 -3.56
CA ALA A 501 33.56 28.80 -4.11
C ALA A 501 33.93 27.70 -5.13
N THR A 502 33.01 26.88 -5.57
CA THR A 502 33.22 25.77 -6.54
C THR A 502 32.40 26.00 -7.81
N SER A 503 32.71 25.25 -8.88
CA SER A 503 31.93 25.24 -10.12
C SER A 503 30.54 24.62 -9.99
N ALA A 504 30.14 24.11 -8.82
CA ALA A 504 28.80 23.58 -8.61
C ALA A 504 27.77 24.71 -8.60
N PHE A 505 26.68 24.58 -9.33
CA PHE A 505 25.58 25.55 -9.32
C PHE A 505 24.68 25.41 -8.08
N PHE A 506 24.81 24.34 -7.33
CA PHE A 506 24.20 24.15 -6.00
C PHE A 506 25.05 23.23 -5.14
N ASP A 507 24.89 23.30 -3.83
CA ASP A 507 25.51 22.41 -2.86
C ASP A 507 24.50 21.89 -1.85
N VAL A 508 24.80 20.76 -1.24
CA VAL A 508 23.92 20.08 -0.27
C VAL A 508 24.71 19.76 0.98
N SER A 509 24.24 20.24 2.11
CA SER A 509 24.76 19.84 3.42
C SER A 509 23.64 19.35 4.32
N THR A 510 23.92 18.32 5.12
CA THR A 510 22.96 17.74 6.06
C THR A 510 23.53 17.75 7.47
N LYS A 511 22.78 18.31 8.42
CA LYS A 511 23.14 18.31 9.85
C LYS A 511 21.92 17.95 10.69
N LYS A 512 21.97 16.85 11.43
CA LYS A 512 20.93 16.40 12.36
C LYS A 512 19.50 16.45 11.77
N GLY A 513 19.31 15.86 10.59
CA GLY A 513 18.00 15.81 9.94
C GLY A 513 17.61 17.04 9.11
N LEU A 514 18.26 18.19 9.28
CA LEU A 514 18.09 19.35 8.42
C LEU A 514 18.99 19.21 7.18
N THR A 515 18.41 19.30 6.00
CA THR A 515 19.09 19.40 4.71
C THR A 515 19.09 20.85 4.25
N LEU A 516 20.27 21.40 4.03
CA LEU A 516 20.46 22.74 3.51
C LEU A 516 20.85 22.64 2.04
N LEU A 517 19.98 23.11 1.16
CA LEU A 517 20.20 23.24 -0.28
C LEU A 517 20.70 24.65 -0.56
N GLN A 518 21.97 24.77 -0.92
CA GLN A 518 22.64 26.05 -1.22
C GLN A 518 22.66 26.23 -2.73
N ILE A 519 22.05 27.27 -3.25
CA ILE A 519 22.10 27.65 -4.67
C ILE A 519 23.26 28.66 -4.85
N ASN A 520 24.16 28.41 -5.79
CA ASN A 520 25.31 29.26 -6.01
C ASN A 520 24.88 30.57 -6.70
N ALA A 521 24.84 31.66 -5.93
CA ALA A 521 24.43 32.97 -6.40
C ALA A 521 25.31 33.52 -7.56
N ASN A 522 26.56 33.06 -7.64
CA ASN A 522 27.54 33.56 -8.65
C ASN A 522 27.60 32.67 -9.90
N HIS A 523 26.88 31.52 -9.92
CA HIS A 523 26.93 30.60 -11.05
C HIS A 523 26.06 31.11 -12.21
N VAL A 524 26.56 31.01 -13.45
CA VAL A 524 25.85 31.45 -14.68
C VAL A 524 24.44 30.88 -14.79
N PHE A 525 24.20 29.65 -14.33
CA PHE A 525 22.86 29.06 -14.28
C PHE A 525 21.91 29.88 -13.40
N THR A 526 22.37 30.34 -12.26
CA THR A 526 21.57 31.16 -11.34
C THR A 526 21.31 32.55 -11.92
N THR A 527 22.35 33.22 -12.42
CA THR A 527 22.23 34.57 -12.95
C THR A 527 21.47 34.67 -14.26
N GLU A 528 21.67 33.72 -15.19
CA GLU A 528 21.11 33.80 -16.53
C GLU A 528 19.76 33.01 -16.65
N ILE A 529 19.56 31.98 -15.85
CA ILE A 529 18.36 31.17 -15.95
C ILE A 529 17.48 31.33 -14.71
N LEU A 530 17.95 30.91 -13.53
CA LEU A 530 17.11 30.76 -12.34
C LEU A 530 16.48 32.12 -11.92
N ASN A 531 17.21 33.20 -12.02
CA ASN A 531 16.72 34.53 -11.68
C ASN A 531 15.89 35.21 -12.77
N ASN A 532 15.86 34.64 -13.98
CA ASN A 532 15.14 35.19 -15.13
C ASN A 532 13.88 34.38 -15.52
N VAL A 533 13.64 33.20 -14.91
CA VAL A 533 12.43 32.42 -15.14
C VAL A 533 11.28 32.90 -14.25
N PRO A 534 10.01 32.73 -14.69
CA PRO A 534 8.84 32.96 -13.84
C PRO A 534 8.90 32.14 -12.55
N GLU A 535 8.27 32.65 -11.48
CA GLU A 535 8.37 32.05 -10.13
C GLU A 535 7.88 30.59 -10.08
N ASP A 536 6.85 30.25 -10.85
CA ASP A 536 6.36 28.85 -10.96
C ASP A 536 7.41 27.91 -11.57
N LYS A 537 8.23 28.39 -12.49
CA LYS A 537 9.33 27.65 -13.12
C LYS A 537 10.54 27.54 -12.19
N ARG A 538 10.87 28.64 -11.50
CA ARG A 538 11.91 28.65 -10.46
C ARG A 538 11.58 27.61 -9.38
N GLU A 539 10.36 27.60 -8.88
CA GLU A 539 9.89 26.62 -7.91
C GLU A 539 10.05 25.18 -8.42
N ALA A 540 9.68 24.91 -9.68
CA ALA A 540 9.85 23.58 -10.27
C ALA A 540 11.32 23.13 -10.33
N ILE A 541 12.24 24.04 -10.64
CA ILE A 541 13.69 23.78 -10.63
C ILE A 541 14.15 23.47 -9.20
N GLU A 542 13.77 24.27 -8.21
CA GLU A 542 14.15 24.08 -6.82
C GLU A 542 13.63 22.74 -6.25
N ILE A 543 12.44 22.30 -6.66
CA ILE A 543 11.92 20.96 -6.34
C ILE A 543 12.81 19.86 -6.93
N CYS A 544 13.30 20.03 -8.17
CA CYS A 544 14.23 19.07 -8.77
C CYS A 544 15.56 19.00 -8.00
N LEU A 545 16.08 20.13 -7.57
CA LEU A 545 17.31 20.21 -6.77
C LEU A 545 17.11 19.61 -5.37
N ALA A 546 15.96 19.82 -4.75
CA ALA A 546 15.61 19.19 -3.48
C ALA A 546 15.51 17.65 -3.63
N GLY A 547 15.00 17.18 -4.76
CA GLY A 547 15.00 15.74 -5.08
C GLY A 547 16.41 15.15 -5.18
N TRP A 548 17.37 15.91 -5.73
CA TRP A 548 18.78 15.51 -5.71
C TRP A 548 19.33 15.47 -4.28
N ALA A 549 19.07 16.52 -3.48
CA ALA A 549 19.50 16.58 -2.08
C ALA A 549 18.96 15.38 -1.28
N ARG A 550 17.74 14.99 -1.53
CA ARG A 550 17.13 13.80 -0.92
C ARG A 550 17.85 12.52 -1.33
N MET A 551 18.21 12.37 -2.59
CA MET A 551 18.95 11.19 -3.09
C MET A 551 20.32 11.08 -2.40
N GLU A 552 21.04 12.18 -2.17
CA GLU A 552 22.28 12.19 -1.40
C GLU A 552 22.06 11.78 0.06
N ARG A 553 21.00 12.26 0.69
CA ARG A 553 20.64 11.94 2.08
C ARG A 553 20.22 10.47 2.29
N GLU A 554 19.55 9.87 1.32
CA GLU A 554 19.19 8.44 1.36
C GLU A 554 20.39 7.51 1.08
N CYS A 555 21.52 8.06 0.65
CA CYS A 555 22.68 7.26 0.28
C CYS A 555 23.41 6.72 1.52
N THR A 556 23.40 5.41 1.69
CA THR A 556 24.05 4.71 2.82
C THR A 556 25.51 4.32 2.53
N SER A 557 25.97 4.48 1.29
CA SER A 557 27.32 4.14 0.85
C SER A 557 28.17 5.41 0.67
N GLU A 558 29.22 5.58 1.45
CA GLU A 558 30.13 6.71 1.35
C GLU A 558 30.72 6.87 -0.07
N LYS A 559 31.07 5.76 -0.72
CA LYS A 559 31.60 5.78 -2.10
C LYS A 559 30.56 6.33 -3.08
N ARG A 560 29.29 5.93 -2.94
CA ARG A 560 28.21 6.42 -3.81
C ARG A 560 27.89 7.88 -3.53
N LEU A 561 27.91 8.30 -2.26
CA LEU A 561 27.71 9.68 -1.88
C LEU A 561 28.80 10.57 -2.50
N MET A 562 30.07 10.16 -2.42
CA MET A 562 31.17 10.89 -3.04
C MET A 562 31.01 10.98 -4.58
N GLN A 563 30.54 9.93 -5.24
CA GLN A 563 30.25 9.95 -6.68
C GLN A 563 29.13 10.95 -7.03
N LEU A 564 28.06 11.03 -6.23
CA LEU A 564 26.97 12.00 -6.43
C LEU A 564 27.47 13.45 -6.25
N GLN A 565 28.31 13.69 -5.23
CA GLN A 565 28.91 15.00 -4.99
C GLN A 565 29.85 15.42 -6.12
N MET A 566 30.64 14.49 -6.68
CA MET A 566 31.47 14.75 -7.86
C MET A 566 30.60 15.06 -9.08
N ALA A 567 29.59 14.22 -9.35
CA ALA A 567 28.68 14.43 -10.49
C ALA A 567 27.98 15.80 -10.43
N ARG A 568 27.64 16.30 -9.25
CA ARG A 568 27.06 17.64 -9.05
C ARG A 568 28.01 18.75 -9.46
N LYS A 569 29.31 18.63 -9.13
CA LYS A 569 30.34 19.57 -9.55
C LYS A 569 30.58 19.54 -11.05
N ASP A 570 30.68 18.32 -11.62
CA ASP A 570 30.87 18.13 -13.05
C ASP A 570 29.68 18.67 -13.86
N TRP A 571 28.46 18.50 -13.32
CA TRP A 571 27.26 19.06 -13.92
C TRP A 571 27.25 20.60 -13.91
N GLY A 572 27.67 21.22 -12.80
CA GLY A 572 27.84 22.66 -12.73
C GLY A 572 28.81 23.18 -13.78
N GLN A 573 29.98 22.56 -13.92
CA GLN A 573 30.98 22.95 -14.91
C GLN A 573 30.44 22.84 -16.35
N LEU A 574 29.71 21.76 -16.66
CA LEU A 574 29.12 21.60 -17.99
C LEU A 574 28.03 22.65 -18.28
N LEU A 575 27.26 23.03 -17.28
CA LEU A 575 26.27 24.11 -17.43
C LEU A 575 26.95 25.46 -17.68
N GLU A 576 28.05 25.75 -16.99
CA GLU A 576 28.86 26.95 -17.20
C GLU A 576 29.36 26.98 -18.66
N ASP A 577 29.98 25.89 -19.14
CA ASP A 577 30.50 25.78 -20.50
C ASP A 577 29.41 25.95 -21.59
N TYR A 578 28.20 25.44 -21.35
CA TYR A 578 27.12 25.54 -22.34
C TYR A 578 26.44 26.91 -22.34
N LEU A 579 26.28 27.52 -21.20
CA LEU A 579 25.59 28.81 -21.08
C LEU A 579 26.49 29.97 -21.49
N GLU A 580 27.79 29.93 -21.19
CA GLU A 580 28.75 30.97 -21.64
C GLU A 580 28.90 30.98 -23.17
N LYS A 581 28.86 29.81 -23.86
CA LYS A 581 28.89 29.75 -25.32
C LYS A 581 27.63 30.32 -25.98
N SER A 582 26.50 30.28 -25.32
CA SER A 582 25.24 30.83 -25.83
C SER A 582 25.21 32.37 -25.76
N SER A 583 25.82 32.99 -24.77
CA SER A 583 25.88 34.45 -24.62
C SER A 583 26.81 35.13 -25.65
N ASN A 584 27.84 34.44 -26.11
CA ASN A 584 28.75 34.97 -27.13
C ASN A 584 28.17 34.92 -28.57
N ASN A 585 27.15 34.11 -28.83
CA ASN A 585 26.46 34.04 -30.15
C ASN A 585 25.28 35.02 -30.30
N LEU A 586 24.96 35.82 -29.27
CA LEU A 586 23.92 36.84 -29.31
C LEU A 586 24.51 38.27 -29.48
N GLN A 587 25.85 38.39 -29.61
CA GLN A 587 26.54 39.64 -29.86
C GLN A 587 27.20 39.75 -31.25
N GLU A 588 27.01 38.76 -32.13
CA GLU A 588 27.25 38.86 -33.60
C GLU A 588 25.87 38.86 -34.32
#